data_a6d4c27d9a8b5346ba90f168dcbaa461
#
_entry.id   a6d4c27d9a8b5346ba90f168dcbaa461
#
_cell.length_a   1.000
_cell.length_b   1.000
_cell.length_c   1.000
_cell.angle_alpha   90.00
_cell.angle_beta   90.00
_cell.angle_gamma   90.00
#
_symmetry.space_group_name_H-M   'P 1'
#
loop_
_entity.id
_entity.type
_entity.pdbx_description
1 polymer ?
#
loop_
_entity_poly.entity_id
_entity_poly.type
_entity_poly.pdbx_seq_one_letter_code
_entity_poly.pdbx_strand_id
1 'polypeptide(L)'
;FVLNKEIKEKNGYNLNISRYIDSSDTEDIQDIYAHIHGGIPAADIDALERFWTAFPTLKNELFGVFSEGYYKLNVEEDVIRQITYSNAEFTAYGEMIDEAFLNWKSYADSKLKNLKVGVSAKELIAELAQAILKEFESLSLINKYDVYQVLLAYWNEVLSDDVSMIISDEAGYGVARETENIMKETKKKDDDGNQELKVAGWEG
;
A
#
# COMPACT_ATOMS: atom_id res chain seq x y z
N PHE A 1 3.16 20.02 -1.75
CA PHE A 1 2.59 21.07 -0.88
C PHE A 1 2.80 22.41 -1.54
N VAL A 2 1.74 23.21 -1.70
CA VAL A 2 1.80 24.57 -2.22
C VAL A 2 1.63 25.55 -1.07
N LEU A 3 2.49 26.54 -0.97
CA LEU A 3 2.44 27.52 0.10
C LEU A 3 1.27 28.48 -0.09
N ASN A 4 0.56 28.83 0.99
CA ASN A 4 -0.52 29.82 0.97
C ASN A 4 -0.12 31.17 0.33
N LYS A 5 1.15 31.56 0.46
CA LYS A 5 1.72 32.73 -0.17
C LYS A 5 1.70 32.63 -1.70
N GLU A 6 1.99 31.47 -2.24
CA GLU A 6 1.96 31.22 -3.69
C GLU A 6 0.53 31.23 -4.25
N ILE A 7 -0.41 30.64 -3.51
CA ILE A 7 -1.83 30.65 -3.86
C ILE A 7 -2.35 32.11 -3.93
N LYS A 8 -1.97 32.93 -2.95
CA LYS A 8 -2.43 34.32 -2.84
C LYS A 8 -1.74 35.25 -3.86
N GLU A 9 -0.40 35.27 -3.86
CA GLU A 9 0.36 36.31 -4.55
C GLU A 9 0.55 36.01 -6.04
N LYS A 10 0.76 34.74 -6.41
CA LYS A 10 0.97 34.35 -7.83
C LYS A 10 -0.32 33.96 -8.53
N ASN A 11 -1.27 33.38 -7.83
CA ASN A 11 -2.44 32.76 -8.46
C ASN A 11 -3.77 33.38 -8.04
N GLY A 12 -3.78 34.50 -7.29
CA GLY A 12 -4.99 35.23 -6.94
C GLY A 12 -6.09 34.37 -6.28
N TYR A 13 -5.73 33.45 -5.40
CA TYR A 13 -6.62 32.45 -4.77
C TYR A 13 -7.28 31.47 -5.74
N ASN A 14 -6.76 31.32 -6.96
CA ASN A 14 -7.26 30.33 -7.89
C ASN A 14 -6.77 28.93 -7.46
N LEU A 15 -7.68 28.07 -7.06
CA LEU A 15 -7.42 26.70 -6.58
C LEU A 15 -7.46 25.65 -7.69
N ASN A 16 -7.38 26.06 -8.97
CA ASN A 16 -7.29 25.10 -10.06
C ASN A 16 -5.98 24.30 -9.96
N ILE A 17 -6.11 23.00 -9.74
CA ILE A 17 -5.00 22.07 -9.48
C ILE A 17 -3.94 22.11 -10.59
N SER A 18 -4.33 22.27 -11.85
CA SER A 18 -3.41 22.33 -13.00
C SER A 18 -2.42 23.50 -12.96
N ARG A 19 -2.64 24.49 -12.10
CA ARG A 19 -1.71 25.61 -11.90
C ARG A 19 -0.61 25.31 -10.88
N TYR A 20 -0.78 24.25 -10.09
CA TYR A 20 0.11 23.89 -8.98
C TYR A 20 0.79 22.55 -9.17
N ILE A 21 0.33 21.77 -10.12
CA ILE A 21 0.94 20.49 -10.50
C ILE A 21 1.55 20.71 -11.88
N ASP A 22 2.86 20.68 -11.93
CA ASP A 22 3.57 20.51 -13.18
C ASP A 22 3.39 19.05 -13.60
N SER A 23 2.52 18.84 -14.59
CA SER A 23 2.26 17.52 -15.19
C SER A 23 3.13 17.28 -16.43
N SER A 24 4.11 18.17 -16.70
CA SER A 24 5.13 17.88 -17.69
C SER A 24 5.96 16.70 -17.17
N ASP A 25 6.02 15.63 -17.94
CA ASP A 25 7.01 14.58 -17.72
C ASP A 25 8.38 15.26 -17.68
N THR A 26 9.13 15.04 -16.61
CA THR A 26 10.53 15.48 -16.54
C THR A 26 11.22 14.88 -17.75
N GLU A 27 11.67 15.75 -18.68
CA GLU A 27 12.44 15.30 -19.83
C GLU A 27 13.63 14.50 -19.30
N ASP A 28 13.76 13.27 -19.79
CA ASP A 28 14.88 12.40 -19.48
C ASP A 28 16.13 13.01 -20.13
N ILE A 29 16.91 13.75 -19.32
CA ILE A 29 18.13 14.39 -19.81
C ILE A 29 19.15 13.30 -20.05
N GLN A 30 19.29 12.90 -21.31
CA GLN A 30 20.31 11.90 -21.70
C GLN A 30 21.71 12.51 -21.56
N ASP A 31 22.53 11.92 -20.69
CA ASP A 31 23.94 12.29 -20.54
C ASP A 31 24.77 11.67 -21.68
N ILE A 32 25.10 12.52 -22.66
CA ILE A 32 25.86 12.12 -23.86
C ILE A 32 27.26 11.61 -23.46
N TYR A 33 27.87 12.18 -22.42
CA TYR A 33 29.20 11.78 -21.95
C TYR A 33 29.14 10.35 -21.39
N ALA A 34 28.17 10.07 -20.53
CA ALA A 34 27.94 8.74 -19.97
C ALA A 34 27.68 7.70 -21.08
N HIS A 35 26.93 8.11 -22.11
CA HIS A 35 26.62 7.23 -23.26
C HIS A 35 27.88 6.88 -24.07
N ILE A 36 28.81 7.83 -24.28
CA ILE A 36 30.01 7.62 -25.07
C ILE A 36 31.13 6.96 -24.27
N HIS A 37 31.34 7.40 -23.02
CA HIS A 37 32.48 7.00 -22.20
C HIS A 37 32.14 5.95 -21.13
N GLY A 38 30.87 5.68 -20.93
CA GLY A 38 30.36 4.84 -19.85
C GLY A 38 30.27 5.60 -18.51
N GLY A 39 29.77 4.92 -17.52
CA GLY A 39 29.51 5.48 -16.20
C GLY A 39 28.04 5.86 -16.00
N ILE A 40 27.66 6.06 -14.75
CA ILE A 40 26.32 6.47 -14.32
C ILE A 40 26.48 7.89 -13.74
N PRO A 41 25.73 8.88 -14.22
CA PRO A 41 25.77 10.23 -13.67
C PRO A 41 25.53 10.25 -12.17
N ALA A 42 26.30 11.04 -11.43
CA ALA A 42 26.11 11.18 -9.98
C ALA A 42 24.69 11.65 -9.63
N ALA A 43 24.09 12.50 -10.48
CA ALA A 43 22.72 12.99 -10.30
C ALA A 43 21.68 11.84 -10.26
N ASP A 44 21.87 10.79 -11.06
CA ASP A 44 20.93 9.64 -11.10
C ASP A 44 21.04 8.81 -9.83
N ILE A 45 22.28 8.65 -9.30
CA ILE A 45 22.49 7.98 -8.02
C ILE A 45 21.95 8.81 -6.87
N ASP A 46 22.17 10.12 -6.88
CA ASP A 46 21.73 11.03 -5.83
C ASP A 46 20.19 11.24 -5.84
N ALA A 47 19.54 11.07 -6.99
CA ALA A 47 18.07 11.02 -7.06
C ALA A 47 17.45 9.91 -6.19
N LEU A 48 18.23 8.87 -5.88
CA LEU A 48 17.86 7.78 -4.98
C LEU A 48 18.28 8.01 -3.51
N GLU A 49 18.55 9.24 -3.10
CA GLU A 49 19.08 9.60 -1.76
C GLU A 49 18.24 8.98 -0.61
N ARG A 50 16.93 8.89 -0.77
CA ARG A 50 16.06 8.26 0.24
C ARG A 50 16.46 6.82 0.55
N PHE A 51 16.82 6.07 -0.49
CA PHE A 51 17.27 4.68 -0.35
C PHE A 51 18.68 4.62 0.24
N TRP A 52 19.58 5.50 -0.20
CA TRP A 52 20.95 5.54 0.30
C TRP A 52 21.05 6.03 1.74
N THR A 53 20.08 6.83 2.19
CA THR A 53 19.97 7.20 3.60
C THR A 53 19.54 6.02 4.46
N ALA A 54 18.66 5.16 3.94
CA ALA A 54 18.23 3.96 4.65
C ALA A 54 19.25 2.81 4.54
N PHE A 55 20.00 2.74 3.42
CA PHE A 55 20.90 1.64 3.09
C PHE A 55 22.28 2.16 2.63
N PRO A 56 23.05 2.86 3.51
CA PRO A 56 24.31 3.48 3.11
C PRO A 56 25.38 2.44 2.74
N THR A 57 25.40 1.25 3.36
CA THR A 57 26.35 0.20 2.99
C THR A 57 26.05 -0.38 1.63
N LEU A 58 24.76 -0.54 1.28
CA LEU A 58 24.33 -1.03 -0.02
C LEU A 58 24.78 -0.11 -1.16
N LYS A 59 24.70 1.23 -0.98
CA LYS A 59 25.23 2.18 -1.97
C LYS A 59 26.69 1.90 -2.28
N ASN A 60 27.51 1.71 -1.25
CA ASN A 60 28.94 1.49 -1.39
C ASN A 60 29.29 0.10 -1.98
N GLU A 61 28.46 -0.90 -1.73
CA GLU A 61 28.62 -2.23 -2.32
C GLU A 61 28.32 -2.20 -3.83
N LEU A 62 27.27 -1.50 -4.22
CA LEU A 62 26.80 -1.47 -5.61
C LEU A 62 27.59 -0.49 -6.49
N PHE A 63 27.98 0.67 -5.96
CA PHE A 63 28.55 1.74 -6.76
C PHE A 63 29.94 2.16 -6.29
N GLY A 64 30.84 2.38 -7.25
CA GLY A 64 32.16 2.94 -7.06
C GLY A 64 32.38 4.18 -7.93
N VAL A 65 33.31 5.04 -7.55
CA VAL A 65 33.67 6.22 -8.34
C VAL A 65 34.30 5.77 -9.66
N PHE A 66 33.79 6.27 -10.78
CA PHE A 66 34.35 6.03 -12.11
C PHE A 66 35.22 7.20 -12.57
N SER A 67 34.68 8.41 -12.56
CA SER A 67 35.35 9.66 -12.85
C SER A 67 34.67 10.81 -12.09
N GLU A 68 35.13 12.03 -12.23
CA GLU A 68 34.49 13.19 -11.60
C GLU A 68 33.04 13.32 -12.10
N GLY A 69 32.08 13.25 -11.17
CA GLY A 69 30.65 13.31 -11.46
C GLY A 69 30.04 12.00 -11.96
N TYR A 70 30.77 10.89 -12.02
CA TYR A 70 30.29 9.61 -12.53
C TYR A 70 30.65 8.44 -11.62
N TYR A 71 29.70 7.52 -11.46
CA TYR A 71 29.87 6.24 -10.80
C TYR A 71 29.92 5.10 -11.80
N LYS A 72 30.35 3.94 -11.32
CA LYS A 72 30.23 2.65 -12.03
C LYS A 72 29.66 1.61 -11.10
N LEU A 73 29.06 0.57 -11.65
CA LEU A 73 28.74 -0.62 -10.88
C LEU A 73 30.02 -1.34 -10.46
N ASN A 74 30.09 -1.74 -9.19
CA ASN A 74 31.15 -2.59 -8.63
C ASN A 74 30.87 -4.09 -8.88
N VAL A 75 29.66 -4.41 -9.33
CA VAL A 75 29.13 -5.76 -9.47
C VAL A 75 28.46 -5.92 -10.84
N GLU A 76 28.27 -7.15 -11.29
CA GLU A 76 27.52 -7.44 -12.49
C GLU A 76 26.02 -7.20 -12.27
N GLU A 77 25.30 -6.80 -13.31
CA GLU A 77 23.89 -6.41 -13.21
C GLU A 77 22.99 -7.56 -12.70
N ASP A 78 23.31 -8.79 -13.05
CA ASP A 78 22.55 -9.98 -12.70
C ASP A 78 22.60 -10.32 -11.19
N VAL A 79 23.64 -9.86 -10.48
CA VAL A 79 23.81 -10.10 -9.03
C VAL A 79 23.31 -8.96 -8.14
N ILE A 80 22.95 -7.80 -8.70
CA ILE A 80 22.46 -6.63 -7.95
C ILE A 80 21.32 -7.03 -7.02
N ARG A 81 20.35 -7.76 -7.56
CA ARG A 81 19.19 -8.22 -6.79
C ARG A 81 19.59 -9.09 -5.61
N GLN A 82 20.50 -10.01 -5.81
CA GLN A 82 20.97 -10.91 -4.77
C GLN A 82 21.70 -10.14 -3.66
N ILE A 83 22.58 -9.19 -4.02
CA ILE A 83 23.29 -8.35 -3.07
C ILE A 83 22.30 -7.52 -2.25
N THR A 84 21.32 -6.90 -2.90
CA THR A 84 20.28 -6.11 -2.23
C THR A 84 19.54 -6.94 -1.19
N TYR A 85 19.05 -8.12 -1.55
CA TYR A 85 18.30 -8.97 -0.62
C TYR A 85 19.17 -9.60 0.49
N SER A 86 20.47 -9.72 0.29
CA SER A 86 21.40 -10.23 1.31
C SER A 86 22.03 -9.13 2.17
N ASN A 87 21.81 -7.86 1.81
CA ASN A 87 22.32 -6.74 2.59
C ASN A 87 21.64 -6.65 3.96
N ALA A 88 22.44 -6.50 5.02
CA ALA A 88 21.95 -6.49 6.39
C ALA A 88 21.00 -5.32 6.70
N GLU A 89 21.27 -4.13 6.13
CA GLU A 89 20.40 -2.95 6.32
C GLU A 89 19.06 -3.15 5.65
N PHE A 90 19.04 -3.74 4.45
CA PHE A 90 17.82 -4.06 3.72
C PHE A 90 16.99 -5.10 4.45
N THR A 91 17.63 -6.16 4.96
CA THR A 91 16.96 -7.20 5.76
C THR A 91 16.38 -6.63 7.05
N ALA A 92 17.17 -5.83 7.78
CA ALA A 92 16.71 -5.19 9.01
C ALA A 92 15.52 -4.25 8.76
N TYR A 93 15.51 -3.53 7.63
CA TYR A 93 14.38 -2.69 7.26
C TYR A 93 13.13 -3.51 6.97
N GLY A 94 13.28 -4.68 6.33
CA GLY A 94 12.19 -5.65 6.15
C GLY A 94 11.61 -6.13 7.48
N GLU A 95 12.48 -6.46 8.44
CA GLU A 95 12.06 -6.86 9.79
C GLU A 95 11.28 -5.74 10.52
N MET A 96 11.70 -4.48 10.35
CA MET A 96 10.95 -3.32 10.90
C MET A 96 9.55 -3.20 10.30
N ILE A 97 9.38 -3.47 9.01
CA ILE A 97 8.05 -3.48 8.34
C ILE A 97 7.18 -4.59 8.93
N ASP A 98 7.74 -5.80 9.06
CA ASP A 98 7.02 -6.95 9.60
C ASP A 98 6.61 -6.70 11.05
N GLU A 99 7.48 -6.12 11.88
CA GLU A 99 7.19 -5.77 13.26
C GLU A 99 6.06 -4.72 13.34
N ALA A 100 6.12 -3.64 12.55
CA ALA A 100 5.07 -2.64 12.50
C ALA A 100 3.72 -3.24 12.11
N PHE A 101 3.70 -4.14 11.12
CA PHE A 101 2.49 -4.83 10.71
C PHE A 101 1.96 -5.77 11.80
N LEU A 102 2.82 -6.55 12.46
CA LEU A 102 2.44 -7.47 13.53
C LEU A 102 1.88 -6.72 14.75
N ASN A 103 2.46 -5.58 15.12
CA ASN A 103 1.96 -4.72 16.18
C ASN A 103 0.56 -4.20 15.85
N TRP A 104 0.39 -3.65 14.66
CA TRP A 104 -0.93 -3.21 14.21
C TRP A 104 -1.93 -4.38 14.16
N LYS A 105 -1.55 -5.52 13.61
CA LYS A 105 -2.42 -6.71 13.52
C LYS A 105 -2.87 -7.18 14.90
N SER A 106 -1.96 -7.22 15.87
CA SER A 106 -2.29 -7.58 17.26
C SER A 106 -3.33 -6.62 17.86
N TYR A 107 -3.18 -5.32 17.62
CA TYR A 107 -4.16 -4.32 18.02
C TYR A 107 -5.51 -4.53 17.32
N ALA A 108 -5.51 -4.68 15.99
CA ALA A 108 -6.71 -4.92 15.20
C ALA A 108 -7.44 -6.18 15.64
N ASP A 109 -6.72 -7.28 15.86
CA ASP A 109 -7.26 -8.54 16.39
C ASP A 109 -7.97 -8.34 17.73
N SER A 110 -7.37 -7.56 18.63
CA SER A 110 -7.97 -7.27 19.94
C SER A 110 -9.29 -6.51 19.84
N LYS A 111 -9.41 -5.62 18.87
CA LYS A 111 -10.62 -4.84 18.60
C LYS A 111 -11.68 -5.67 17.90
N LEU A 112 -11.30 -6.36 16.81
CA LEU A 112 -12.22 -7.14 15.99
C LEU A 112 -12.78 -8.37 16.74
N LYS A 113 -11.98 -9.07 17.51
CA LYS A 113 -12.44 -10.25 18.29
C LYS A 113 -13.38 -9.91 19.46
N ASN A 114 -13.46 -8.66 19.86
CA ASN A 114 -14.28 -8.20 20.98
C ASN A 114 -15.42 -7.27 20.55
N LEU A 115 -15.85 -7.35 19.29
CA LEU A 115 -17.00 -6.58 18.80
C LEU A 115 -18.28 -6.95 19.58
N LYS A 116 -19.09 -5.93 19.85
CA LYS A 116 -20.38 -6.06 20.55
C LYS A 116 -21.43 -5.23 19.84
N VAL A 117 -22.69 -5.59 20.05
CA VAL A 117 -23.81 -4.79 19.60
C VAL A 117 -23.69 -3.34 20.09
N GLY A 118 -23.96 -2.40 19.18
CA GLY A 118 -23.88 -0.97 19.46
C GLY A 118 -22.51 -0.33 19.28
N VAL A 119 -21.47 -1.08 18.90
CA VAL A 119 -20.17 -0.51 18.48
C VAL A 119 -20.38 0.27 17.18
N SER A 120 -19.73 1.42 17.05
CA SER A 120 -19.76 2.22 15.82
C SER A 120 -18.72 1.70 14.83
N ALA A 121 -19.15 1.17 13.69
CA ALA A 121 -18.24 0.73 12.62
C ALA A 121 -17.37 1.88 12.11
N LYS A 122 -17.90 3.11 12.08
CA LYS A 122 -17.15 4.30 11.67
C LYS A 122 -16.03 4.64 12.66
N GLU A 123 -16.28 4.51 13.94
CA GLU A 123 -15.25 4.75 14.98
C GLU A 123 -14.20 3.65 14.95
N LEU A 124 -14.64 2.40 14.79
CA LEU A 124 -13.73 1.26 14.68
C LEU A 124 -12.74 1.42 13.52
N ILE A 125 -13.21 1.70 12.30
CA ILE A 125 -12.28 1.89 11.17
C ILE A 125 -11.37 3.10 11.37
N ALA A 126 -11.85 4.18 12.00
CA ALA A 126 -11.03 5.34 12.31
C ALA A 126 -9.92 5.00 13.33
N GLU A 127 -10.21 4.20 14.35
CA GLU A 127 -9.21 3.72 15.32
C GLU A 127 -8.16 2.81 14.66
N LEU A 128 -8.60 1.85 13.82
CA LEU A 128 -7.69 0.96 13.08
C LEU A 128 -6.79 1.76 12.12
N ALA A 129 -7.35 2.78 11.46
CA ALA A 129 -6.64 3.66 10.56
C ALA A 129 -5.59 4.52 11.29
N GLN A 130 -5.95 5.09 12.44
CA GLN A 130 -4.98 5.86 13.25
C GLN A 130 -3.84 4.97 13.75
N ALA A 131 -4.16 3.74 14.16
CA ALA A 131 -3.16 2.80 14.63
C ALA A 131 -2.17 2.44 13.52
N ILE A 132 -2.63 2.11 12.29
CA ILE A 132 -1.73 1.75 11.20
C ILE A 132 -0.86 2.93 10.76
N LEU A 133 -1.42 4.13 10.69
CA LEU A 133 -0.67 5.34 10.35
C LEU A 133 0.45 5.63 11.37
N LYS A 134 0.21 5.31 12.65
CA LYS A 134 1.18 5.49 13.73
C LYS A 134 2.31 4.46 13.64
N GLU A 135 1.98 3.18 13.46
CA GLU A 135 2.99 2.11 13.36
C GLU A 135 3.93 2.30 12.16
N PHE A 136 3.41 2.80 11.04
CA PHE A 136 4.18 3.04 9.82
C PHE A 136 4.80 4.44 9.72
N GLU A 137 4.68 5.28 10.75
CA GLU A 137 5.18 6.66 10.70
C GLU A 137 6.70 6.76 10.63
N SER A 138 7.40 5.83 11.27
CA SER A 138 8.87 5.81 11.34
C SER A 138 9.54 5.20 10.09
N LEU A 139 8.78 4.57 9.20
CA LEU A 139 9.31 3.87 8.03
C LEU A 139 9.49 4.83 6.85
N SER A 140 10.71 5.35 6.68
CA SER A 140 11.02 6.43 5.73
C SER A 140 10.78 6.11 4.26
N LEU A 141 10.88 4.83 3.86
CA LEU A 141 10.70 4.40 2.47
C LEU A 141 9.26 4.03 2.13
N ILE A 142 8.43 3.79 3.15
CA ILE A 142 7.02 3.46 2.97
C ILE A 142 6.18 4.71 3.19
N ASN A 143 5.29 5.00 2.25
CA ASN A 143 4.31 6.03 2.46
C ASN A 143 3.16 5.46 3.31
N LYS A 144 3.05 5.94 4.55
CA LYS A 144 2.01 5.49 5.47
C LYS A 144 0.57 5.65 4.93
N TYR A 145 0.36 6.60 4.01
CA TYR A 145 -0.96 6.80 3.40
C TYR A 145 -1.28 5.73 2.34
N ASP A 146 -0.27 5.16 1.68
CA ASP A 146 -0.49 4.02 0.77
C ASP A 146 -0.90 2.78 1.56
N VAL A 147 -0.27 2.54 2.72
CA VAL A 147 -0.67 1.48 3.65
C VAL A 147 -2.11 1.69 4.17
N TYR A 148 -2.45 2.93 4.49
CA TYR A 148 -3.82 3.29 4.87
C TYR A 148 -4.83 3.00 3.75
N GLN A 149 -4.50 3.28 2.49
CA GLN A 149 -5.38 2.96 1.36
C GLN A 149 -5.61 1.46 1.22
N VAL A 150 -4.58 0.64 1.44
CA VAL A 150 -4.73 -0.83 1.46
C VAL A 150 -5.68 -1.27 2.56
N LEU A 151 -5.57 -0.69 3.76
CA LEU A 151 -6.53 -0.97 4.84
C LEU A 151 -7.96 -0.60 4.47
N LEU A 152 -8.17 0.58 3.87
CA LEU A 152 -9.52 1.00 3.45
C LEU A 152 -10.11 0.11 2.36
N ALA A 153 -9.30 -0.31 1.39
CA ALA A 153 -9.73 -1.25 0.36
C ALA A 153 -10.16 -2.58 0.99
N TYR A 154 -9.32 -3.15 1.86
CA TYR A 154 -9.62 -4.39 2.57
C TYR A 154 -10.87 -4.28 3.47
N TRP A 155 -11.03 -3.14 4.16
CA TRP A 155 -12.23 -2.87 4.95
C TRP A 155 -13.50 -2.91 4.09
N ASN A 156 -13.48 -2.20 2.97
CA ASN A 156 -14.66 -2.12 2.11
C ASN A 156 -15.00 -3.43 1.40
N GLU A 157 -13.98 -4.20 1.03
CA GLU A 157 -14.18 -5.43 0.25
C GLU A 157 -14.48 -6.65 1.13
N VAL A 158 -13.95 -6.68 2.35
CA VAL A 158 -13.95 -7.89 3.18
C VAL A 158 -14.62 -7.69 4.54
N LEU A 159 -14.36 -6.59 5.25
CA LEU A 159 -14.71 -6.47 6.66
C LEU A 159 -16.01 -5.72 6.93
N SER A 160 -16.40 -4.77 6.08
CA SER A 160 -17.51 -3.82 6.37
C SER A 160 -18.83 -4.52 6.63
N ASP A 161 -19.16 -5.51 5.81
CA ASP A 161 -20.43 -6.22 5.88
C ASP A 161 -20.46 -7.14 7.11
N ASP A 162 -19.41 -7.90 7.33
CA ASP A 162 -19.29 -8.78 8.50
C ASP A 162 -19.34 -7.99 9.81
N VAL A 163 -18.61 -6.88 9.88
CA VAL A 163 -18.64 -6.00 11.05
C VAL A 163 -20.04 -5.43 11.26
N SER A 164 -20.71 -4.98 10.19
CA SER A 164 -22.08 -4.43 10.28
C SER A 164 -23.07 -5.48 10.78
N MET A 165 -22.96 -6.72 10.35
CA MET A 165 -23.77 -7.82 10.84
C MET A 165 -23.52 -8.10 12.32
N ILE A 166 -22.25 -8.25 12.71
CA ILE A 166 -21.86 -8.57 14.09
C ILE A 166 -22.32 -7.50 15.10
N ILE A 167 -22.24 -6.22 14.74
CA ILE A 167 -22.62 -5.11 15.65
C ILE A 167 -24.13 -4.84 15.67
N SER A 168 -24.88 -5.38 14.73
CA SER A 168 -26.34 -5.16 14.62
C SER A 168 -27.18 -6.25 15.27
N ASP A 169 -26.65 -7.45 15.46
CA ASP A 169 -27.36 -8.62 15.95
C ASP A 169 -26.81 -9.11 17.30
N GLU A 170 -27.71 -9.45 18.22
CA GLU A 170 -27.36 -10.00 19.54
C GLU A 170 -26.60 -11.34 19.44
N ALA A 171 -26.82 -12.11 18.36
CA ALA A 171 -26.07 -13.33 18.08
C ALA A 171 -24.59 -13.05 17.70
N GLY A 172 -24.29 -11.79 17.33
CA GLY A 172 -22.93 -11.33 17.08
C GLY A 172 -22.18 -12.18 16.05
N TYR A 173 -21.07 -12.78 16.45
CA TYR A 173 -20.27 -13.66 15.56
C TYR A 173 -21.01 -14.92 15.09
N GLY A 174 -22.12 -15.32 15.73
CA GLY A 174 -22.93 -16.46 15.29
C GLY A 174 -23.53 -16.21 13.91
N VAL A 175 -24.04 -14.99 13.68
CA VAL A 175 -24.64 -14.58 12.40
C VAL A 175 -23.62 -14.61 11.26
N ALA A 176 -22.42 -14.08 11.49
CA ALA A 176 -21.35 -14.05 10.48
C ALA A 176 -20.81 -15.45 10.11
N ARG A 177 -21.10 -16.48 10.91
CA ARG A 177 -20.71 -17.87 10.65
C ARG A 177 -21.81 -18.70 9.99
N GLU A 178 -23.02 -18.22 9.96
CA GLU A 178 -24.11 -18.88 9.23
C GLU A 178 -23.90 -18.68 7.74
N THR A 179 -23.53 -19.75 7.03
CA THR A 179 -23.49 -19.74 5.58
C THR A 179 -24.93 -19.65 5.07
N GLU A 180 -25.33 -18.49 4.56
CA GLU A 180 -26.54 -18.39 3.77
C GLU A 180 -26.37 -19.24 2.50
N ASN A 181 -27.24 -20.22 2.32
CA ASN A 181 -27.33 -20.92 1.05
C ASN A 181 -27.79 -19.91 0.00
N ILE A 182 -26.89 -19.47 -0.87
CA ILE A 182 -27.23 -18.65 -2.03
C ILE A 182 -28.04 -19.54 -2.95
N MET A 183 -29.37 -19.47 -2.83
CA MET A 183 -30.32 -20.15 -3.71
C MET A 183 -30.27 -19.46 -5.07
N LYS A 184 -29.62 -20.07 -6.07
CA LYS A 184 -29.85 -19.70 -7.47
C LYS A 184 -31.21 -20.27 -7.90
N GLU A 185 -32.19 -19.40 -8.07
CA GLU A 185 -33.43 -19.75 -8.76
C GLU A 185 -33.12 -20.05 -10.23
N THR A 186 -33.02 -21.33 -10.59
CA THR A 186 -33.01 -21.74 -11.98
C THR A 186 -34.45 -22.13 -12.36
N LYS A 187 -35.11 -21.30 -13.15
CA LYS A 187 -36.41 -21.63 -13.76
C LYS A 187 -36.17 -22.66 -14.85
N LYS A 188 -36.44 -23.92 -14.58
CA LYS A 188 -36.63 -24.94 -15.61
C LYS A 188 -38.11 -25.11 -15.89
N LYS A 189 -38.47 -25.16 -17.15
CA LYS A 189 -39.81 -25.59 -17.56
C LYS A 189 -39.81 -27.12 -17.57
N ASP A 190 -40.83 -27.70 -16.93
CA ASP A 190 -41.13 -29.12 -17.07
C ASP A 190 -41.68 -29.42 -18.47
N ASP A 191 -41.83 -30.71 -18.82
CA ASP A 191 -42.36 -31.15 -20.14
C ASP A 191 -43.80 -30.70 -20.40
N ASP A 192 -44.54 -30.27 -19.35
CA ASP A 192 -45.89 -29.74 -19.41
C ASP A 192 -45.95 -28.21 -19.44
N GLY A 193 -44.78 -27.53 -19.46
CA GLY A 193 -44.64 -26.07 -19.59
C GLY A 193 -44.79 -25.26 -18.29
N ASN A 194 -44.89 -25.92 -17.13
CA ASN A 194 -44.96 -25.29 -15.83
C ASN A 194 -43.53 -24.93 -15.32
N GLN A 195 -43.39 -23.83 -14.56
CA GLN A 195 -42.13 -23.42 -13.98
C GLN A 195 -41.87 -24.14 -12.67
N GLU A 196 -40.88 -25.04 -12.63
CA GLU A 196 -40.39 -25.68 -11.42
C GLU A 196 -39.15 -24.94 -10.87
N LEU A 197 -39.24 -24.52 -9.61
CA LEU A 197 -38.09 -23.92 -8.87
C LEU A 197 -37.17 -25.04 -8.37
N LYS A 198 -35.98 -25.15 -8.96
CA LYS A 198 -34.94 -26.01 -8.41
C LYS A 198 -33.96 -25.16 -7.61
N VAL A 199 -33.82 -25.50 -6.35
CA VAL A 199 -32.80 -25.00 -5.43
C VAL A 199 -31.50 -25.76 -5.70
N ALA A 200 -30.47 -25.08 -6.21
CA ALA A 200 -29.13 -25.66 -6.33
C ALA A 200 -28.33 -25.25 -5.10
N GLY A 201 -28.09 -26.20 -4.20
CA GLY A 201 -27.11 -26.02 -3.12
C GLY A 201 -25.69 -26.06 -3.69
N TRP A 202 -24.80 -25.22 -3.17
CA TRP A 202 -23.36 -25.38 -3.34
C TRP A 202 -22.89 -26.44 -2.34
N GLU A 203 -22.33 -27.54 -2.85
CA GLU A 203 -21.44 -28.40 -2.08
C GLU A 203 -20.05 -27.72 -2.05
N GLY A 204 -19.60 -27.36 -0.83
CA GLY A 204 -18.28 -26.79 -0.56
C GLY A 204 -17.19 -27.85 -0.51
#